data_3d4c03d0bafedb7951f6acf641ab38b8
#
_entry.id   3d4c03d0bafedb7951f6acf641ab38b8
#
_cell.length_a   1.000
_cell.length_b   1.000
_cell.length_c   1.000
_cell.angle_alpha   90.00
_cell.angle_beta   90.00
_cell.angle_gamma   90.00
#
_symmetry.space_group_name_H-M   'P 1'
#
loop_
_entity.id
_entity.type
_entity.pdbx_description
1 polymer ?
#
loop_
_entity_poly.entity_id
_entity_poly.type
_entity_poly.pdbx_seq_one_letter_code
_entity_poly.pdbx_strand_id
1 'polypeptide(L)'
;MFFQMNRAWPSAASFAVLFLWGTCGTFLTGCGRKEPPAKVSSVPLRSAADLSYLHPQGIGSAIDGPPWIAHVFPVDLDKDGRLDSLLCEARKNQLLWLRQTSPGVFEERILASKLPAPVHAEAADLDGDGDLDVVVASMGEVFPNNDRIGTVLVLENDGRQNFISHRVLENTSRVTDVRVADLNHDEKLDLVLAQFGYDQGEVSWLECIGPWEFRRHVMLGLSGAINVCISDFNGDGSPDVVALLSQQWEEIYYFQNDGSGTFTKKRIWGSTNEDFGSSGISVADLNRDGRPDLLYSNGDGFGPASTPGPRPWHGVQWLENVGDGQFRYHRIGNLPGAYSPIGVDLDGDGAMDVVAVGAYADWNNKNHSSISILWFRNDGKMNFEPRILAREPKDQITLAAGDFDGNGRPVLVTGGFYIYPPYDAMGRITLWRKPAAP
;
A
#
# COMPACT_ATOMS: atom_id res chain seq x y z
N MET A 1 -0.88 -25.69 -25.55
CA MET A 1 0.06 -26.67 -24.99
C MET A 1 0.00 -26.50 -23.49
N PHE A 2 -0.83 -27.34 -22.82
CA PHE A 2 -1.12 -27.25 -21.40
C PHE A 2 0.01 -27.89 -20.60
N PHE A 3 0.69 -27.13 -19.75
CA PHE A 3 1.55 -27.71 -18.72
C PHE A 3 0.72 -27.89 -17.45
N GLN A 4 0.43 -29.14 -17.13
CA GLN A 4 -0.02 -29.56 -15.81
C GLN A 4 1.14 -29.37 -14.83
N MET A 5 1.01 -28.48 -13.85
CA MET A 5 1.86 -28.47 -12.68
C MET A 5 1.22 -29.33 -11.60
N ASN A 6 1.53 -30.64 -11.61
CA ASN A 6 1.44 -31.49 -10.44
C ASN A 6 2.71 -31.32 -9.62
N ARG A 7 2.67 -30.57 -8.53
CA ARG A 7 3.61 -30.74 -7.41
C ARG A 7 2.80 -30.82 -6.13
N ALA A 8 2.80 -32.03 -5.59
CA ALA A 8 2.26 -32.34 -4.29
C ALA A 8 3.08 -31.65 -3.21
N TRP A 9 2.39 -31.03 -2.27
CA TRP A 9 2.94 -30.53 -1.02
C TRP A 9 3.31 -31.71 -0.12
N PRO A 10 4.43 -31.69 0.62
CA PRO A 10 4.73 -32.74 1.59
C PRO A 10 3.76 -32.63 2.77
N SER A 11 3.14 -33.77 3.09
CA SER A 11 2.22 -33.96 4.18
C SER A 11 2.87 -33.65 5.54
N ALA A 12 2.19 -32.86 6.36
CA ALA A 12 2.52 -32.63 7.75
C ALA A 12 2.61 -33.96 8.53
N ALA A 13 3.74 -34.21 9.15
CA ALA A 13 3.95 -35.32 10.03
C ALA A 13 3.15 -35.11 11.33
N SER A 14 2.24 -36.06 11.61
CA SER A 14 1.49 -36.14 12.85
C SER A 14 2.40 -36.41 14.04
N PHE A 15 2.51 -35.46 14.97
CA PHE A 15 3.02 -35.72 16.32
C PHE A 15 1.83 -36.02 17.24
N ALA A 16 1.70 -37.31 17.60
CA ALA A 16 0.78 -37.75 18.65
C ALA A 16 1.44 -37.44 20.00
N VAL A 17 0.85 -36.53 20.80
CA VAL A 17 1.18 -36.35 22.19
C VAL A 17 0.17 -37.10 23.05
N LEU A 18 0.67 -38.06 23.83
CA LEU A 18 -0.07 -38.80 24.85
C LEU A 18 -0.50 -37.86 25.98
N PHE A 19 -1.79 -37.74 26.25
CA PHE A 19 -2.32 -37.16 27.49
C PHE A 19 -2.37 -38.23 28.60
N LEU A 20 -1.60 -37.99 29.66
CA LEU A 20 -1.74 -38.63 30.95
C LEU A 20 -2.75 -37.83 31.79
N TRP A 21 -3.79 -38.55 32.27
CA TRP A 21 -4.78 -38.03 33.18
C TRP A 21 -4.19 -37.87 34.58
N GLY A 22 -4.32 -36.70 35.13
CA GLY A 22 -4.14 -36.39 36.55
C GLY A 22 -5.34 -35.65 37.07
N THR A 23 -6.03 -36.26 38.02
CA THR A 23 -7.27 -35.80 38.66
C THR A 23 -7.04 -34.76 39.74
N CYS A 24 -8.04 -33.90 39.89
CA CYS A 24 -8.50 -33.23 41.14
C CYS A 24 -7.98 -31.82 41.46
N GLY A 25 -8.92 -30.89 41.57
CA GLY A 25 -8.74 -29.58 42.22
C GLY A 25 -9.81 -28.58 41.82
N THR A 26 -10.97 -28.66 42.48
CA THR A 26 -12.02 -27.62 42.43
C THR A 26 -11.55 -26.30 42.96
N PHE A 27 -11.65 -25.21 42.18
CA PHE A 27 -11.85 -23.85 42.69
C PHE A 27 -12.88 -23.11 41.83
N LEU A 28 -13.88 -22.64 42.51
CA LEU A 28 -15.00 -21.82 42.05
C LEU A 28 -14.55 -20.38 41.79
N THR A 29 -15.31 -19.75 40.90
CA THR A 29 -15.68 -18.36 40.78
C THR A 29 -14.88 -17.47 39.84
N GLY A 30 -15.61 -17.00 38.85
CA GLY A 30 -15.23 -15.89 37.98
C GLY A 30 -16.01 -15.96 36.66
N CYS A 31 -17.35 -15.80 36.73
CA CYS A 31 -18.20 -15.68 35.57
C CYS A 31 -17.99 -14.32 34.92
N GLY A 32 -16.91 -14.18 34.14
CA GLY A 32 -16.75 -13.06 33.22
C GLY A 32 -17.73 -13.25 32.06
N ARG A 33 -18.77 -12.42 31.99
CA ARG A 33 -19.63 -12.32 30.81
C ARG A 33 -18.73 -11.99 29.61
N LYS A 34 -18.59 -12.95 28.68
CA LYS A 34 -18.11 -12.64 27.34
C LYS A 34 -19.17 -11.75 26.71
N GLU A 35 -18.82 -10.48 26.47
CA GLU A 35 -19.65 -9.64 25.63
C GLU A 35 -19.78 -10.32 24.25
N PRO A 36 -20.99 -10.40 23.70
CA PRO A 36 -21.18 -10.90 22.35
C PRO A 36 -20.42 -9.98 21.39
N PRO A 37 -19.80 -10.52 20.30
CA PRO A 37 -19.14 -9.70 19.31
C PRO A 37 -20.08 -8.61 18.84
N ALA A 38 -19.60 -7.37 18.81
CA ALA A 38 -20.36 -6.22 18.37
C ALA A 38 -21.02 -6.55 17.01
N LYS A 39 -22.34 -6.41 16.94
CA LYS A 39 -23.07 -6.60 15.68
C LYS A 39 -22.52 -5.58 14.69
N VAL A 40 -21.80 -6.04 13.69
CA VAL A 40 -21.40 -5.22 12.54
C VAL A 40 -22.70 -4.74 11.90
N SER A 41 -23.00 -3.46 12.09
CA SER A 41 -24.14 -2.81 11.44
C SER A 41 -23.85 -2.81 9.94
N SER A 42 -24.58 -3.60 9.17
CA SER A 42 -24.57 -3.51 7.72
C SER A 42 -25.29 -2.25 7.30
N VAL A 43 -24.57 -1.14 7.19
CA VAL A 43 -25.11 0.07 6.55
C VAL A 43 -25.37 -0.29 5.09
N PRO A 44 -26.59 -0.15 4.58
CA PRO A 44 -26.89 -0.48 3.19
C PRO A 44 -26.12 0.48 2.26
N LEU A 45 -25.34 -0.08 1.35
CA LEU A 45 -24.68 0.69 0.28
C LEU A 45 -25.74 1.43 -0.55
N ARG A 46 -25.54 2.74 -0.75
CA ARG A 46 -26.44 3.53 -1.60
C ARG A 46 -26.45 3.07 -3.04
N SER A 47 -27.51 3.37 -3.75
CA SER A 47 -27.85 2.87 -5.08
C SER A 47 -26.99 3.50 -6.20
N ALA A 48 -27.19 3.05 -7.43
CA ALA A 48 -26.49 3.44 -8.66
C ALA A 48 -26.33 4.96 -8.93
N ALA A 49 -27.06 5.83 -8.22
CA ALA A 49 -26.91 7.29 -8.33
C ALA A 49 -25.53 7.82 -7.90
N ASP A 50 -24.82 7.08 -7.04
CA ASP A 50 -23.49 7.48 -6.54
C ASP A 50 -22.37 7.21 -7.57
N LEU A 51 -22.61 6.33 -8.56
CA LEU A 51 -21.63 5.96 -9.60
C LEU A 51 -21.34 7.07 -10.62
N SER A 52 -22.13 8.15 -10.62
CA SER A 52 -21.93 9.31 -11.51
C SER A 52 -21.08 10.42 -10.91
N TYR A 53 -20.58 10.24 -9.67
CA TYR A 53 -19.84 11.26 -8.96
C TYR A 53 -18.49 11.58 -9.58
N LEU A 54 -17.79 10.57 -10.12
CA LEU A 54 -16.52 10.71 -10.81
C LEU A 54 -16.58 10.13 -12.22
N HIS A 55 -15.86 10.77 -13.16
CA HIS A 55 -15.71 10.30 -14.54
C HIS A 55 -14.31 9.71 -14.75
N PRO A 56 -14.22 8.46 -15.23
CA PRO A 56 -12.94 7.83 -15.54
C PRO A 56 -12.34 8.34 -16.84
N GLN A 57 -11.04 8.55 -16.84
CA GLN A 57 -10.22 8.80 -18.03
C GLN A 57 -9.01 7.90 -17.98
N GLY A 58 -8.90 6.94 -18.90
CA GLY A 58 -7.69 6.16 -19.09
C GLY A 58 -6.58 7.03 -19.66
N ILE A 59 -5.39 6.95 -19.08
CA ILE A 59 -4.19 7.64 -19.58
C ILE A 59 -3.03 6.65 -19.74
N GLY A 60 -2.04 7.05 -20.56
CA GLY A 60 -0.94 6.17 -21.00
C GLY A 60 -1.30 5.34 -22.21
N SER A 61 -0.30 4.73 -22.81
CA SER A 61 -0.42 3.92 -24.03
C SER A 61 -1.26 2.67 -23.78
N ALA A 62 -2.11 2.32 -24.72
CA ALA A 62 -2.77 1.01 -24.73
C ALA A 62 -1.72 -0.10 -24.85
N ILE A 63 -1.93 -1.20 -24.13
CA ILE A 63 -0.99 -2.32 -24.14
C ILE A 63 -1.66 -3.63 -24.52
N ASP A 64 -0.88 -4.54 -25.07
CA ASP A 64 -1.31 -5.91 -25.28
C ASP A 64 -1.35 -6.68 -23.96
N GLY A 65 -2.55 -7.14 -23.62
CA GLY A 65 -2.80 -7.90 -22.40
C GLY A 65 -2.97 -7.03 -21.13
N PRO A 66 -3.10 -7.65 -19.97
CA PRO A 66 -3.43 -6.95 -18.73
C PRO A 66 -2.25 -6.12 -18.23
N PRO A 67 -2.43 -4.84 -17.89
CA PRO A 67 -1.46 -4.09 -17.11
C PRO A 67 -1.37 -4.63 -15.68
N TRP A 68 -0.17 -4.64 -15.11
CA TRP A 68 0.07 -4.92 -13.70
C TRP A 68 0.70 -3.69 -13.06
N ILE A 69 -0.14 -2.70 -12.79
CA ILE A 69 0.30 -1.45 -12.18
C ILE A 69 0.30 -1.64 -10.66
N ALA A 70 1.47 -1.94 -10.12
CA ALA A 70 1.63 -2.20 -8.69
C ALA A 70 1.62 -0.92 -7.86
N HIS A 71 2.10 0.20 -8.42
CA HIS A 71 2.13 1.49 -7.74
C HIS A 71 1.91 2.64 -8.71
N VAL A 72 1.22 3.68 -8.23
CA VAL A 72 1.11 5.00 -8.87
C VAL A 72 1.57 6.07 -7.89
N PHE A 73 2.40 7.00 -8.33
CA PHE A 73 2.93 8.10 -7.51
C PHE A 73 2.79 9.42 -8.26
N PRO A 74 1.81 10.28 -7.88
CA PRO A 74 1.67 11.62 -8.42
C PRO A 74 2.83 12.52 -7.98
N VAL A 75 3.51 13.14 -8.91
CA VAL A 75 4.65 14.03 -8.67
C VAL A 75 4.83 14.98 -9.86
N ASP A 76 5.27 16.20 -9.63
CA ASP A 76 5.77 17.10 -10.67
C ASP A 76 7.28 16.82 -10.85
N LEU A 77 7.61 15.80 -11.67
CA LEU A 77 8.96 15.26 -11.75
C LEU A 77 9.93 16.20 -12.46
N ASP A 78 9.46 17.00 -13.42
CA ASP A 78 10.27 17.96 -14.16
C ASP A 78 10.10 19.40 -13.68
N LYS A 79 9.38 19.61 -12.56
CA LYS A 79 9.15 20.89 -11.90
C LYS A 79 8.56 21.95 -12.83
N ASP A 80 7.67 21.51 -13.74
CA ASP A 80 6.98 22.43 -14.67
C ASP A 80 5.66 22.97 -14.14
N GLY A 81 5.28 22.62 -12.91
CA GLY A 81 4.08 23.05 -12.20
C GLY A 81 2.84 22.20 -12.49
N ARG A 82 2.97 21.09 -13.19
CA ARG A 82 1.90 20.13 -13.47
C ARG A 82 2.21 18.77 -12.84
N LEU A 83 1.21 18.15 -12.22
CA LEU A 83 1.39 16.80 -11.69
C LEU A 83 1.49 15.78 -12.83
N ASP A 84 2.54 14.99 -12.76
CA ASP A 84 2.79 13.79 -13.53
C ASP A 84 2.36 12.54 -12.74
N SER A 85 2.66 11.36 -13.26
CA SER A 85 2.59 10.10 -12.52
C SER A 85 3.76 9.20 -12.83
N LEU A 86 4.43 8.71 -11.78
CA LEU A 86 5.30 7.54 -11.88
C LEU A 86 4.47 6.26 -11.73
N LEU A 87 4.82 5.24 -12.50
CA LEU A 87 4.10 3.96 -12.52
C LEU A 87 5.07 2.79 -12.44
N CYS A 88 4.82 1.86 -11.53
CA CYS A 88 5.49 0.56 -11.51
C CYS A 88 4.67 -0.46 -12.31
N GLU A 89 5.11 -0.81 -13.51
CA GLU A 89 4.50 -1.85 -14.35
C GLU A 89 5.25 -3.17 -14.14
N ALA A 90 4.76 -3.98 -13.21
CA ALA A 90 5.44 -5.20 -12.76
C ALA A 90 5.53 -6.29 -13.84
N ARG A 91 4.52 -6.43 -14.72
CA ARG A 91 4.51 -7.45 -15.77
C ARG A 91 5.50 -7.15 -16.91
N LYS A 92 5.65 -5.87 -17.26
CA LYS A 92 6.57 -5.42 -18.31
C LYS A 92 7.98 -5.17 -17.79
N ASN A 93 8.17 -5.27 -16.46
CA ASN A 93 9.46 -4.97 -15.84
C ASN A 93 9.94 -3.54 -16.14
N GLN A 94 9.03 -2.57 -15.99
CA GLN A 94 9.25 -1.18 -16.37
C GLN A 94 8.83 -0.22 -15.27
N LEU A 95 9.63 0.83 -15.07
CA LEU A 95 9.21 2.07 -14.45
C LEU A 95 8.83 3.05 -15.55
N LEU A 96 7.66 3.64 -15.47
CA LEU A 96 7.10 4.56 -16.44
C LEU A 96 6.88 5.93 -15.81
N TRP A 97 7.02 6.98 -16.61
CA TRP A 97 6.65 8.33 -16.31
C TRP A 97 5.58 8.79 -17.30
N LEU A 98 4.40 9.08 -16.80
CA LEU A 98 3.35 9.78 -17.54
C LEU A 98 3.50 11.27 -17.26
N ARG A 99 4.24 11.95 -18.13
CA ARG A 99 4.49 13.39 -18.06
C ARG A 99 3.28 14.18 -18.57
N GLN A 100 2.75 15.09 -17.77
CA GLN A 100 1.67 15.95 -18.20
C GLN A 100 2.23 17.14 -18.98
N THR A 101 2.14 17.10 -20.32
CA THR A 101 2.67 18.15 -21.21
C THR A 101 1.77 19.37 -21.35
N SER A 102 0.48 19.20 -21.11
CA SER A 102 -0.54 20.25 -20.99
C SER A 102 -1.73 19.70 -20.21
N PRO A 103 -2.63 20.52 -19.66
CA PRO A 103 -3.75 20.06 -18.83
C PRO A 103 -4.49 18.87 -19.45
N GLY A 104 -4.42 17.71 -18.78
CA GLY A 104 -5.05 16.46 -19.19
C GLY A 104 -4.41 15.72 -20.36
N VAL A 105 -3.25 16.19 -20.89
CA VAL A 105 -2.50 15.54 -21.98
C VAL A 105 -1.21 14.97 -21.45
N PHE A 106 -1.00 13.68 -21.61
CA PHE A 106 0.13 12.94 -21.07
C PHE A 106 1.00 12.31 -22.16
N GLU A 107 2.31 12.41 -22.01
CA GLU A 107 3.32 11.70 -22.77
C GLU A 107 3.88 10.54 -21.90
N GLU A 108 3.90 9.34 -22.44
CA GLU A 108 4.47 8.18 -21.74
C GLU A 108 5.95 8.04 -22.04
N ARG A 109 6.79 7.95 -21.00
CA ARG A 109 8.23 7.70 -21.08
C ARG A 109 8.60 6.50 -20.22
N ILE A 110 9.51 5.67 -20.73
CA ILE A 110 10.09 4.57 -19.95
C ILE A 110 11.35 5.10 -19.28
N LEU A 111 11.33 5.21 -17.93
CA LEU A 111 12.50 5.63 -17.17
C LEU A 111 13.48 4.47 -16.93
N ALA A 112 12.95 3.28 -16.65
CA ALA A 112 13.76 2.07 -16.53
C ALA A 112 13.06 0.88 -17.19
N SER A 113 13.85 0.00 -17.81
CA SER A 113 13.39 -1.28 -18.38
C SER A 113 14.26 -2.41 -17.86
N LYS A 114 13.75 -3.66 -17.96
CA LYS A 114 14.43 -4.85 -17.43
C LYS A 114 14.65 -4.76 -15.90
N LEU A 115 13.77 -4.06 -15.19
CA LEU A 115 13.72 -4.00 -13.74
C LEU A 115 12.68 -5.02 -13.27
N PRO A 116 13.08 -6.20 -12.75
CA PRO A 116 12.16 -7.29 -12.51
C PRO A 116 11.11 -6.97 -11.45
N ALA A 117 9.83 -6.95 -11.82
CA ALA A 117 8.70 -6.68 -10.95
C ALA A 117 8.89 -5.43 -10.06
N PRO A 118 8.98 -4.20 -10.63
CA PRO A 118 8.96 -2.99 -9.84
C PRO A 118 7.58 -2.83 -9.20
N VAL A 119 7.53 -2.51 -7.90
CA VAL A 119 6.27 -2.49 -7.14
C VAL A 119 6.05 -1.24 -6.33
N HIS A 120 7.09 -0.44 -6.10
CA HIS A 120 6.98 0.86 -5.46
C HIS A 120 8.03 1.82 -6.02
N ALA A 121 7.67 3.10 -6.16
CA ALA A 121 8.61 4.15 -6.51
C ALA A 121 8.25 5.44 -5.76
N GLU A 122 9.28 6.19 -5.39
CA GLU A 122 9.18 7.52 -4.76
C GLU A 122 10.18 8.47 -5.42
N ALA A 123 9.88 9.77 -5.46
CA ALA A 123 10.76 10.78 -6.02
C ALA A 123 11.19 11.77 -4.94
N ALA A 124 12.49 12.02 -4.86
CA ALA A 124 13.12 12.98 -3.95
C ALA A 124 14.44 13.46 -4.53
N ASP A 125 14.93 14.62 -4.07
CA ASP A 125 16.26 15.12 -4.37
C ASP A 125 17.27 14.38 -3.49
N LEU A 126 17.76 13.22 -3.97
CA LEU A 126 18.56 12.29 -3.16
C LEU A 126 20.03 12.70 -3.02
N ASP A 127 20.55 13.49 -3.95
CA ASP A 127 21.95 13.95 -3.93
C ASP A 127 22.10 15.44 -3.61
N GLY A 128 20.98 16.19 -3.47
CA GLY A 128 20.96 17.57 -3.07
C GLY A 128 21.30 18.55 -4.20
N ASP A 129 21.20 18.12 -5.46
CA ASP A 129 21.50 18.96 -6.63
C ASP A 129 20.32 19.86 -7.06
N GLY A 130 19.17 19.64 -6.47
CA GLY A 130 17.94 20.38 -6.68
C GLY A 130 16.99 19.75 -7.69
N ASP A 131 17.32 18.62 -8.31
CA ASP A 131 16.43 17.88 -9.20
C ASP A 131 15.81 16.67 -8.48
N LEU A 132 14.71 16.14 -9.00
CA LEU A 132 14.07 14.98 -8.39
C LEU A 132 14.60 13.70 -9.02
N ASP A 133 15.23 12.88 -8.20
CA ASP A 133 15.59 11.51 -8.50
C ASP A 133 14.42 10.56 -8.24
N VAL A 134 14.54 9.31 -8.68
CA VAL A 134 13.52 8.29 -8.42
C VAL A 134 14.13 7.05 -7.79
N VAL A 135 13.67 6.68 -6.60
CA VAL A 135 14.00 5.40 -5.97
C VAL A 135 12.92 4.37 -6.26
N VAL A 136 13.32 3.13 -6.54
CA VAL A 136 12.41 2.05 -6.94
C VAL A 136 12.69 0.77 -6.17
N ALA A 137 11.63 0.21 -5.56
CA ALA A 137 11.62 -1.13 -5.00
C ALA A 137 11.24 -2.16 -6.07
N SER A 138 12.05 -3.17 -6.22
CA SER A 138 11.84 -4.28 -7.15
C SER A 138 11.78 -5.61 -6.39
N MET A 139 10.70 -6.35 -6.58
CA MET A 139 10.52 -7.66 -5.96
C MET A 139 11.33 -8.77 -6.65
N GLY A 140 11.71 -8.57 -7.92
CA GLY A 140 12.27 -9.64 -8.75
C GLY A 140 11.22 -10.58 -9.31
N GLU A 141 10.27 -11.03 -8.48
CA GLU A 141 9.11 -11.86 -8.85
C GLU A 141 7.93 -11.47 -7.98
N VAL A 142 6.75 -11.29 -8.57
CA VAL A 142 5.52 -10.91 -7.86
C VAL A 142 4.95 -12.10 -7.07
N PHE A 143 4.97 -13.29 -7.68
CA PHE A 143 4.43 -14.49 -7.05
C PHE A 143 5.31 -15.03 -5.92
N PRO A 144 4.76 -15.90 -5.04
CA PRO A 144 5.47 -16.44 -3.89
C PRO A 144 6.86 -16.98 -4.22
N ASN A 145 7.88 -16.42 -3.61
CA ASN A 145 9.28 -16.77 -3.83
C ASN A 145 10.12 -16.44 -2.58
N ASN A 146 11.07 -17.30 -2.23
CA ASN A 146 12.03 -17.10 -1.14
C ASN A 146 13.45 -16.77 -1.64
N ASP A 147 13.63 -16.67 -2.96
CA ASP A 147 14.93 -16.34 -3.52
C ASP A 147 15.32 -14.89 -3.20
N ARG A 148 16.61 -14.65 -3.11
CA ARG A 148 17.17 -13.31 -2.86
C ARG A 148 17.31 -12.55 -4.17
N ILE A 149 16.18 -12.14 -4.72
CA ILE A 149 16.04 -11.50 -6.05
C ILE A 149 15.57 -10.05 -5.98
N GLY A 150 15.34 -9.54 -4.75
CA GLY A 150 14.96 -8.16 -4.53
C GLY A 150 16.11 -7.20 -4.84
N THR A 151 15.75 -6.01 -5.30
CA THR A 151 16.68 -4.93 -5.68
C THR A 151 16.09 -3.57 -5.33
N VAL A 152 16.94 -2.64 -4.91
CA VAL A 152 16.63 -1.20 -4.87
C VAL A 152 17.45 -0.49 -5.92
N LEU A 153 16.78 0.26 -6.78
CA LEU A 153 17.37 1.06 -7.85
C LEU A 153 17.13 2.54 -7.57
N VAL A 154 18.14 3.37 -7.73
CA VAL A 154 18.01 4.82 -7.83
C VAL A 154 18.23 5.22 -9.28
N LEU A 155 17.41 6.11 -9.77
CA LEU A 155 17.53 6.79 -11.05
C LEU A 155 17.88 8.26 -10.75
N GLU A 156 19.16 8.58 -10.83
CA GLU A 156 19.69 9.94 -10.71
C GLU A 156 19.28 10.79 -11.92
N ASN A 157 18.64 11.92 -11.70
CA ASN A 157 18.25 12.87 -12.73
C ASN A 157 19.36 13.91 -12.93
N ASP A 158 19.78 14.15 -14.16
CA ASP A 158 20.83 15.14 -14.48
C ASP A 158 20.29 16.58 -14.68
N GLY A 159 19.07 16.86 -14.21
CA GLY A 159 18.38 18.14 -14.40
C GLY A 159 17.88 18.40 -15.82
N ARG A 160 18.10 17.47 -16.72
CA ARG A 160 17.63 17.52 -18.12
C ARG A 160 16.72 16.35 -18.46
N GLN A 161 16.23 15.67 -17.40
CA GLN A 161 15.37 14.50 -17.53
C GLN A 161 16.05 13.29 -18.20
N ASN A 162 17.40 13.20 -18.11
CA ASN A 162 18.13 11.98 -18.40
C ASN A 162 18.43 11.30 -17.05
N PHE A 163 18.18 10.00 -16.99
CA PHE A 163 18.27 9.24 -15.74
C PHE A 163 19.44 8.25 -15.80
N ILE A 164 20.32 8.31 -14.80
CA ILE A 164 21.44 7.39 -14.60
C ILE A 164 21.04 6.37 -13.53
N SER A 165 21.25 5.10 -13.79
CA SER A 165 20.80 4.04 -12.88
C SER A 165 21.90 3.62 -11.90
N HIS A 166 21.59 3.63 -10.59
CA HIS A 166 22.45 3.14 -9.51
C HIS A 166 21.74 2.01 -8.77
N ARG A 167 22.35 0.84 -8.70
CA ARG A 167 21.83 -0.28 -7.90
C ARG A 167 22.39 -0.18 -6.50
N VAL A 168 21.56 0.26 -5.55
CA VAL A 168 22.00 0.53 -4.17
C VAL A 168 21.82 -0.66 -3.24
N LEU A 169 20.97 -1.61 -3.59
CA LEU A 169 20.82 -2.89 -2.89
C LEU A 169 20.44 -3.99 -3.87
N GLU A 170 21.10 -5.14 -3.78
CA GLU A 170 20.81 -6.34 -4.59
C GLU A 170 20.91 -7.61 -3.75
N ASN A 171 20.45 -8.73 -4.30
CA ASN A 171 20.58 -10.06 -3.68
C ASN A 171 19.97 -10.12 -2.28
N THR A 172 18.83 -9.44 -2.10
CA THR A 172 18.06 -9.43 -0.86
C THR A 172 16.70 -10.08 -1.06
N SER A 173 15.92 -10.28 0.03
CA SER A 173 14.51 -10.68 -0.07
C SER A 173 13.74 -9.68 -0.90
N ARG A 174 12.61 -10.08 -1.48
CA ARG A 174 11.79 -9.23 -2.36
C ARG A 174 11.49 -7.88 -1.72
N VAL A 175 11.93 -6.78 -2.33
CA VAL A 175 11.67 -5.43 -1.82
C VAL A 175 10.28 -4.99 -2.26
N THR A 176 9.39 -4.76 -1.30
CA THR A 176 7.98 -4.46 -1.51
C THR A 176 7.66 -2.99 -1.38
N ASP A 177 8.45 -2.26 -0.59
CA ASP A 177 8.26 -0.81 -0.38
C ASP A 177 9.62 -0.14 -0.11
N VAL A 178 9.72 1.13 -0.49
CA VAL A 178 10.86 2.00 -0.21
C VAL A 178 10.37 3.40 0.08
N ARG A 179 10.85 4.01 1.17
CA ARG A 179 10.54 5.39 1.55
C ARG A 179 11.81 6.17 1.82
N VAL A 180 11.71 7.48 1.64
CA VAL A 180 12.85 8.41 1.74
C VAL A 180 12.66 9.37 2.90
N ALA A 181 13.68 9.52 3.77
CA ALA A 181 13.74 10.54 4.81
C ALA A 181 15.17 10.68 5.34
N ASP A 182 15.53 11.84 5.89
CA ASP A 182 16.73 12.03 6.70
C ASP A 182 16.43 11.54 8.13
N LEU A 183 16.89 10.32 8.46
CA LEU A 183 16.57 9.64 9.72
C LEU A 183 17.55 9.97 10.85
N ASN A 184 18.72 10.50 10.55
CA ASN A 184 19.78 10.79 11.51
C ASN A 184 20.15 12.27 11.59
N HIS A 185 19.42 13.14 10.86
CA HIS A 185 19.65 14.58 10.78
C HIS A 185 21.06 14.97 10.28
N ASP A 186 21.59 14.19 9.32
CA ASP A 186 22.87 14.50 8.67
C ASP A 186 22.72 15.24 7.33
N GLU A 187 21.49 15.70 7.01
CA GLU A 187 21.11 16.41 5.79
C GLU A 187 21.19 15.56 4.50
N LYS A 188 21.37 14.24 4.63
CA LYS A 188 21.27 13.30 3.52
C LYS A 188 20.02 12.44 3.65
N LEU A 189 19.45 12.13 2.52
CA LEU A 189 18.25 11.31 2.48
C LEU A 189 18.61 9.82 2.55
N ASP A 190 18.05 9.16 3.54
CA ASP A 190 18.13 7.72 3.77
C ASP A 190 16.96 6.98 3.13
N LEU A 191 17.04 5.65 3.06
CA LEU A 191 15.95 4.81 2.55
C LEU A 191 15.47 3.84 3.62
N VAL A 192 14.15 3.73 3.81
CA VAL A 192 13.52 2.69 4.63
C VAL A 192 12.88 1.66 3.71
N LEU A 193 13.13 0.39 3.97
CA LEU A 193 12.71 -0.72 3.12
C LEU A 193 11.80 -1.69 3.87
N ALA A 194 10.72 -2.12 3.21
CA ALA A 194 10.04 -3.36 3.51
C ALA A 194 10.54 -4.47 2.58
N GLN A 195 10.93 -5.60 3.15
CA GLN A 195 11.44 -6.74 2.40
C GLN A 195 10.65 -7.98 2.76
N PHE A 196 9.85 -8.44 1.82
CA PHE A 196 9.00 -9.59 1.98
C PHE A 196 9.74 -10.89 1.65
N GLY A 197 9.72 -11.83 2.57
CA GLY A 197 10.12 -13.21 2.33
C GLY A 197 9.29 -14.10 3.22
N TYR A 198 8.96 -15.33 2.80
CA TYR A 198 8.20 -16.26 3.64
C TYR A 198 9.04 -16.77 4.81
N ASP A 199 10.33 -17.02 4.58
CA ASP A 199 11.24 -17.54 5.58
C ASP A 199 12.24 -16.47 6.07
N GLN A 200 12.50 -15.45 5.24
CA GLN A 200 13.50 -14.42 5.49
C GLN A 200 13.02 -13.08 4.96
N GLY A 201 12.42 -12.28 5.80
CA GLY A 201 12.01 -10.91 5.50
C GLY A 201 12.60 -9.96 6.54
N GLU A 202 12.53 -8.68 6.26
CA GLU A 202 12.96 -7.67 7.21
C GLU A 202 12.39 -6.29 6.91
N VAL A 203 12.46 -5.43 7.91
CA VAL A 203 12.42 -3.97 7.77
C VAL A 203 13.83 -3.47 8.00
N SER A 204 14.36 -2.69 7.08
CA SER A 204 15.73 -2.15 7.19
C SER A 204 15.79 -0.69 6.80
N TRP A 205 16.77 -0.01 7.38
CA TRP A 205 17.19 1.33 7.03
C TRP A 205 18.52 1.28 6.28
N LEU A 206 18.59 1.98 5.16
CA LEU A 206 19.80 2.21 4.41
C LEU A 206 20.26 3.65 4.67
N GLU A 207 21.26 3.82 5.53
CA GLU A 207 21.89 5.10 5.84
C GLU A 207 22.75 5.56 4.66
N CYS A 208 22.51 6.77 4.15
CA CYS A 208 23.30 7.37 3.09
C CYS A 208 24.66 7.82 3.63
N ILE A 209 25.75 7.14 3.26
CA ILE A 209 27.11 7.44 3.71
C ILE A 209 27.95 8.17 2.65
N GLY A 210 27.42 8.35 1.45
CA GLY A 210 28.07 9.02 0.32
C GLY A 210 27.24 8.91 -0.96
N PRO A 211 27.68 9.52 -2.06
CA PRO A 211 26.95 9.47 -3.32
C PRO A 211 26.65 8.02 -3.74
N TRP A 212 25.37 7.66 -3.70
CA TRP A 212 24.83 6.34 -4.02
C TRP A 212 25.42 5.18 -3.21
N GLU A 213 26.09 5.49 -2.07
CA GLU A 213 26.62 4.51 -1.11
C GLU A 213 25.78 4.48 0.17
N PHE A 214 25.29 3.30 0.52
CA PHE A 214 24.39 3.11 1.65
C PHE A 214 24.90 2.04 2.60
N ARG A 215 24.73 2.28 3.90
CA ARG A 215 25.00 1.32 4.97
C ARG A 215 23.68 0.75 5.47
N ARG A 216 23.52 -0.56 5.41
CA ARG A 216 22.29 -1.23 5.84
C ARG A 216 22.27 -1.49 7.34
N HIS A 217 21.13 -1.12 7.97
CA HIS A 217 20.80 -1.40 9.36
C HIS A 217 19.48 -2.19 9.40
N VAL A 218 19.48 -3.36 10.04
CA VAL A 218 18.27 -4.17 10.20
C VAL A 218 17.49 -3.68 11.42
N MET A 219 16.28 -3.16 11.21
CA MET A 219 15.38 -2.70 12.27
C MET A 219 14.53 -3.85 12.83
N LEU A 220 14.09 -4.76 11.96
CA LEU A 220 13.25 -5.91 12.32
C LEU A 220 13.51 -7.07 11.35
N GLY A 221 13.99 -8.19 11.85
CA GLY A 221 14.16 -9.42 11.06
C GLY A 221 12.94 -10.33 11.20
N LEU A 222 11.84 -9.99 10.53
CA LEU A 222 10.62 -10.80 10.46
C LEU A 222 10.11 -10.89 9.02
N SER A 223 9.54 -12.04 8.69
CA SER A 223 8.90 -12.28 7.40
C SER A 223 7.66 -11.41 7.20
N GLY A 224 7.35 -11.10 5.95
CA GLY A 224 6.06 -10.52 5.58
C GLY A 224 5.96 -9.00 5.61
N ALA A 225 7.07 -8.26 5.70
CA ALA A 225 7.02 -6.80 5.58
C ALA A 225 6.55 -6.41 4.16
N ILE A 226 5.43 -5.67 4.06
CA ILE A 226 4.85 -5.26 2.78
C ILE A 226 4.88 -3.77 2.56
N ASN A 227 4.69 -2.96 3.60
CA ASN A 227 4.75 -1.51 3.51
C ASN A 227 5.47 -0.90 4.70
N VAL A 228 6.04 0.28 4.47
CA VAL A 228 6.57 1.18 5.48
C VAL A 228 5.98 2.58 5.31
N CYS A 229 5.81 3.30 6.41
CA CYS A 229 5.42 4.71 6.43
C CYS A 229 6.41 5.49 7.29
N ILE A 230 6.65 6.74 6.94
CA ILE A 230 7.51 7.65 7.69
C ILE A 230 6.72 8.90 8.05
N SER A 231 6.75 9.29 9.30
CA SER A 231 6.22 10.57 9.79
C SER A 231 6.71 10.80 11.22
N ASP A 232 6.67 12.03 11.69
CA ASP A 232 6.86 12.35 13.10
C ASP A 232 5.57 12.03 13.87
N PHE A 233 5.45 10.78 14.38
CA PHE A 233 4.24 10.32 15.07
C PHE A 233 4.16 10.73 16.53
N ASN A 234 5.28 11.14 17.15
CA ASN A 234 5.33 11.55 18.55
C ASN A 234 5.45 13.06 18.74
N GLY A 235 5.71 13.84 17.68
CA GLY A 235 5.82 15.29 17.70
C GLY A 235 7.15 15.80 18.22
N ASP A 236 8.23 14.99 18.17
CA ASP A 236 9.57 15.39 18.65
C ASP A 236 10.47 16.01 17.56
N GLY A 237 10.00 16.05 16.33
CA GLY A 237 10.70 16.61 15.17
C GLY A 237 11.57 15.61 14.41
N SER A 238 11.63 14.35 14.85
CA SER A 238 12.39 13.30 14.17
C SER A 238 11.46 12.37 13.39
N PRO A 239 11.81 11.94 12.17
CA PRO A 239 10.97 11.02 11.42
C PRO A 239 11.01 9.62 12.05
N ASP A 240 9.85 9.16 12.47
CA ASP A 240 9.62 7.79 12.92
C ASP A 240 9.23 6.87 11.77
N VAL A 241 9.29 5.56 11.99
CA VAL A 241 8.92 4.55 10.99
C VAL A 241 7.79 3.65 11.51
N VAL A 242 6.83 3.36 10.63
CA VAL A 242 5.82 2.32 10.86
C VAL A 242 5.95 1.27 9.77
N ALA A 243 5.90 -0.01 10.14
CA ALA A 243 5.96 -1.13 9.20
C ALA A 243 4.75 -2.05 9.36
N LEU A 244 4.15 -2.43 8.22
CA LEU A 244 3.08 -3.40 8.12
C LEU A 244 3.63 -4.75 7.68
N LEU A 245 3.34 -5.79 8.47
CA LEU A 245 3.69 -7.18 8.18
C LEU A 245 2.42 -7.98 7.90
N SER A 246 2.37 -8.65 6.75
CA SER A 246 1.21 -9.45 6.28
C SER A 246 1.45 -10.95 6.40
N GLN A 247 2.23 -11.38 7.39
CA GLN A 247 2.50 -12.79 7.67
C GLN A 247 2.20 -13.12 9.13
N GLN A 248 1.83 -14.36 9.40
CA GLN A 248 1.49 -14.87 10.74
C GLN A 248 0.39 -14.05 11.42
N TRP A 249 0.76 -13.17 12.36
CA TRP A 249 -0.19 -12.39 13.18
C TRP A 249 -0.55 -11.05 12.56
N GLU A 250 -0.15 -10.76 11.32
CA GLU A 250 -0.55 -9.55 10.61
C GLU A 250 -0.30 -8.29 11.46
N GLU A 251 0.97 -8.03 11.77
CA GLU A 251 1.36 -7.06 12.79
C GLU A 251 1.74 -5.70 12.20
N ILE A 252 1.51 -4.63 13.00
CA ILE A 252 2.02 -3.29 12.72
C ILE A 252 3.00 -2.92 13.82
N TYR A 253 4.22 -2.59 13.41
CA TYR A 253 5.29 -2.14 14.30
C TYR A 253 5.55 -0.65 14.11
N TYR A 254 5.70 0.04 15.21
CA TYR A 254 6.15 1.42 15.30
C TYR A 254 7.59 1.43 15.81
N PHE A 255 8.44 2.20 15.15
CA PHE A 255 9.84 2.41 15.46
C PHE A 255 10.03 3.89 15.75
N GLN A 256 10.04 4.23 17.02
CA GLN A 256 10.31 5.58 17.48
C GLN A 256 11.80 5.89 17.28
N ASN A 257 12.09 6.96 16.55
CA ASN A 257 13.43 7.47 16.30
C ASN A 257 13.82 8.46 17.40
N ASP A 258 15.08 8.42 17.83
CA ASP A 258 15.64 9.41 18.78
C ASP A 258 16.34 10.58 18.06
N GLY A 259 16.21 10.67 16.72
CA GLY A 259 16.85 11.67 15.87
C GLY A 259 18.31 11.35 15.49
N SER A 260 18.86 10.26 15.98
CA SER A 260 20.22 9.80 15.61
C SER A 260 20.22 8.54 14.72
N GLY A 261 19.05 8.10 14.26
CA GLY A 261 18.88 6.81 13.60
C GLY A 261 18.85 5.63 14.55
N THR A 262 18.66 5.87 15.87
CA THR A 262 18.45 4.81 16.86
C THR A 262 16.96 4.64 17.14
N PHE A 263 16.45 3.42 16.97
CA PHE A 263 15.02 3.15 17.01
C PHE A 263 14.61 2.32 18.22
N THR A 264 13.57 2.79 18.93
CA THR A 264 12.85 1.99 19.92
C THR A 264 11.59 1.37 19.27
N LYS A 265 11.54 0.03 19.26
CA LYS A 265 10.48 -0.72 18.57
C LYS A 265 9.33 -1.08 19.49
N LYS A 266 8.09 -0.90 19.00
CA LYS A 266 6.84 -1.28 19.66
C LYS A 266 5.87 -1.87 18.67
N ARG A 267 5.24 -3.02 18.99
CA ARG A 267 4.07 -3.50 18.24
C ARG A 267 2.86 -2.68 18.66
N ILE A 268 2.21 -2.01 17.72
CA ILE A 268 1.05 -1.13 17.98
C ILE A 268 -0.28 -1.81 17.63
N TRP A 269 -0.25 -2.82 16.78
CA TRP A 269 -1.43 -3.60 16.41
C TRP A 269 -1.02 -5.02 15.97
N GLY A 270 -1.97 -5.96 15.98
CA GLY A 270 -1.79 -7.31 15.46
C GLY A 270 -3.10 -8.08 15.50
N SER A 271 -3.31 -8.94 14.50
CA SER A 271 -4.46 -9.83 14.40
C SER A 271 -4.21 -11.16 15.08
N THR A 272 -5.27 -11.81 15.58
CA THR A 272 -5.25 -13.22 15.97
C THR A 272 -5.75 -14.15 14.86
N ASN A 273 -6.05 -13.59 13.69
CA ASN A 273 -6.51 -14.30 12.51
C ASN A 273 -5.39 -14.29 11.46
N GLU A 274 -4.81 -15.45 11.17
CA GLU A 274 -3.75 -15.63 10.17
C GLU A 274 -4.22 -15.36 8.72
N ASP A 275 -5.54 -15.36 8.48
CA ASP A 275 -6.18 -15.02 7.21
C ASP A 275 -6.80 -13.62 7.26
N PHE A 276 -6.22 -12.70 8.06
CA PHE A 276 -6.74 -11.34 8.18
C PHE A 276 -6.55 -10.56 6.88
N GLY A 277 -5.42 -10.74 6.22
CA GLY A 277 -5.13 -10.27 4.86
C GLY A 277 -4.69 -8.81 4.80
N SER A 278 -3.73 -8.41 5.61
CA SER A 278 -3.12 -7.07 5.56
C SER A 278 -2.63 -6.73 4.15
N SER A 279 -3.01 -5.57 3.63
CA SER A 279 -2.86 -5.24 2.21
C SER A 279 -2.38 -3.82 1.91
N GLY A 280 -2.33 -2.94 2.90
CA GLY A 280 -1.86 -1.59 2.69
C GLY A 280 -1.96 -0.70 3.94
N ILE A 281 -1.06 0.26 4.06
CA ILE A 281 -1.04 1.26 5.12
C ILE A 281 -0.62 2.62 4.54
N SER A 282 -1.20 3.70 5.04
CA SER A 282 -0.85 5.07 4.67
C SER A 282 -0.99 6.02 5.86
N VAL A 283 -0.40 7.20 5.74
CA VAL A 283 -0.47 8.26 6.75
C VAL A 283 -1.51 9.29 6.36
N ALA A 284 -2.33 9.71 7.30
CA ALA A 284 -3.25 10.84 7.16
C ALA A 284 -3.59 11.42 8.54
N ASP A 285 -3.73 12.74 8.66
CA ASP A 285 -4.37 13.36 9.83
C ASP A 285 -5.88 13.35 9.61
N LEU A 286 -6.52 12.23 9.97
CA LEU A 286 -7.90 11.95 9.59
C LEU A 286 -8.90 12.79 10.39
N ASN A 287 -8.61 13.05 11.67
CA ASN A 287 -9.45 13.83 12.58
C ASN A 287 -9.05 15.32 12.62
N ARG A 288 -8.00 15.72 11.90
CA ARG A 288 -7.45 17.08 11.84
C ARG A 288 -7.02 17.64 13.19
N ASP A 289 -6.42 16.80 14.02
CA ASP A 289 -5.90 17.21 15.32
C ASP A 289 -4.39 17.58 15.29
N GLY A 290 -3.78 17.54 14.11
CA GLY A 290 -2.38 17.87 13.85
C GLY A 290 -1.41 16.70 14.09
N ARG A 291 -1.90 15.53 14.46
CA ARG A 291 -1.10 14.32 14.61
C ARG A 291 -1.30 13.37 13.41
N PRO A 292 -0.23 12.82 12.85
CA PRO A 292 -0.36 11.83 11.78
C PRO A 292 -0.96 10.53 12.30
N ASP A 293 -2.08 10.11 11.71
CA ASP A 293 -2.75 8.83 11.94
C ASP A 293 -2.32 7.81 10.87
N LEU A 294 -2.75 6.55 11.06
CA LEU A 294 -2.53 5.48 10.09
C LEU A 294 -3.87 4.97 9.54
N LEU A 295 -4.03 5.02 8.24
CA LEU A 295 -5.06 4.28 7.53
C LEU A 295 -4.51 2.91 7.15
N TYR A 296 -5.29 1.87 7.38
CA TYR A 296 -4.86 0.50 7.21
C TYR A 296 -5.96 -0.32 6.51
N SER A 297 -5.59 -1.11 5.52
CA SER A 297 -6.50 -2.03 4.83
C SER A 297 -6.14 -3.48 5.03
N ASN A 298 -7.16 -4.31 5.01
CA ASN A 298 -7.03 -5.76 4.93
C ASN A 298 -7.91 -6.26 3.80
N GLY A 299 -7.31 -6.79 2.77
CA GLY A 299 -7.98 -7.20 1.54
C GLY A 299 -7.25 -8.32 0.80
N ASP A 300 -6.08 -8.73 1.28
CA ASP A 300 -5.37 -9.86 0.69
C ASP A 300 -6.17 -11.16 0.91
N GLY A 301 -6.57 -11.75 -0.19
CA GLY A 301 -7.34 -12.98 -0.23
C GLY A 301 -6.52 -14.23 -0.51
N PHE A 302 -5.19 -14.16 -0.46
CA PHE A 302 -4.28 -15.30 -0.66
C PHE A 302 -3.82 -16.01 0.62
N GLY A 303 -4.44 -15.70 1.76
CA GLY A 303 -4.13 -16.32 3.04
C GLY A 303 -4.30 -17.85 3.07
N PRO A 304 -4.12 -18.48 4.26
CA PRO A 304 -4.09 -19.94 4.40
C PRO A 304 -5.43 -20.63 4.13
N ALA A 305 -6.50 -19.90 3.87
CA ALA A 305 -7.78 -20.48 3.50
C ALA A 305 -7.68 -21.27 2.18
N SER A 306 -8.44 -22.37 2.10
CA SER A 306 -8.41 -23.28 0.96
C SER A 306 -8.88 -22.69 -0.37
N THR A 307 -9.52 -21.52 -0.33
CA THR A 307 -10.05 -20.82 -1.52
C THR A 307 -9.59 -19.38 -1.50
N PRO A 308 -8.79 -18.91 -2.47
CA PRO A 308 -8.47 -17.52 -2.64
C PRO A 308 -9.73 -16.67 -2.86
N GLY A 309 -9.69 -15.43 -2.42
CA GLY A 309 -10.76 -14.46 -2.65
C GLY A 309 -11.11 -13.61 -1.43
N PRO A 310 -12.09 -12.71 -1.57
CA PRO A 310 -12.45 -11.77 -0.51
C PRO A 310 -13.01 -12.47 0.74
N ARG A 311 -12.75 -11.89 1.89
CA ARG A 311 -13.24 -12.35 3.19
C ARG A 311 -14.28 -11.39 3.76
N PRO A 312 -15.21 -11.86 4.61
CA PRO A 312 -16.25 -11.01 5.21
C PRO A 312 -15.70 -9.95 6.18
N TRP A 313 -14.47 -10.12 6.66
CA TRP A 313 -13.79 -9.16 7.54
C TRP A 313 -12.90 -8.17 6.80
N HIS A 314 -12.74 -8.28 5.46
CA HIS A 314 -11.95 -7.33 4.69
C HIS A 314 -12.53 -5.91 4.75
N GLY A 315 -11.66 -4.90 4.73
CA GLY A 315 -12.05 -3.51 4.74
C GLY A 315 -10.96 -2.54 5.16
N VAL A 316 -11.37 -1.40 5.69
CA VAL A 316 -10.49 -0.29 6.06
C VAL A 316 -10.62 0.01 7.55
N GLN A 317 -9.48 0.28 8.18
CA GLN A 317 -9.32 0.62 9.58
C GLN A 317 -8.56 1.93 9.72
N TRP A 318 -8.68 2.54 10.88
CA TRP A 318 -7.95 3.70 11.32
C TRP A 318 -7.27 3.41 12.66
N LEU A 319 -5.99 3.65 12.73
CA LEU A 319 -5.23 3.70 13.97
C LEU A 319 -5.02 5.18 14.30
N GLU A 320 -5.90 5.71 15.16
CA GLU A 320 -5.86 7.08 15.66
C GLU A 320 -4.61 7.28 16.53
N ASN A 321 -3.78 8.24 16.17
CA ASN A 321 -2.66 8.65 16.98
C ASN A 321 -3.15 9.50 18.16
N VAL A 322 -3.14 8.94 19.37
CA VAL A 322 -3.59 9.64 20.59
C VAL A 322 -2.46 10.34 21.33
N GLY A 323 -1.30 10.46 20.69
CA GLY A 323 -0.08 11.07 21.23
C GLY A 323 0.88 10.06 21.87
N ASP A 324 2.12 10.49 22.10
CA ASP A 324 3.20 9.69 22.72
C ASP A 324 3.45 8.33 22.03
N GLY A 325 3.29 8.26 20.70
CA GLY A 325 3.43 7.03 19.94
C GLY A 325 2.42 5.94 20.35
N GLN A 326 1.25 6.34 20.82
CA GLN A 326 0.14 5.45 21.14
C GLN A 326 -0.96 5.55 20.11
N PHE A 327 -1.55 4.40 19.75
CA PHE A 327 -2.56 4.32 18.72
C PHE A 327 -3.82 3.62 19.24
N ARG A 328 -4.98 4.12 18.81
CA ARG A 328 -6.30 3.55 19.11
C ARG A 328 -6.92 3.03 17.81
N TYR A 329 -7.32 1.77 17.83
CA TYR A 329 -7.95 1.12 16.67
C TYR A 329 -9.41 1.52 16.49
N HIS A 330 -9.79 1.85 15.25
CA HIS A 330 -11.15 2.07 14.81
C HIS A 330 -11.42 1.32 13.49
N ARG A 331 -12.62 0.80 13.34
CA ARG A 331 -13.07 0.23 12.07
C ARG A 331 -13.81 1.32 11.28
N ILE A 332 -13.36 1.64 10.07
CA ILE A 332 -14.04 2.58 9.17
C ILE A 332 -15.17 1.87 8.43
N GLY A 333 -14.89 0.76 7.76
CA GLY A 333 -15.93 0.01 7.07
C GLY A 333 -15.45 -1.20 6.30
N ASN A 334 -16.41 -1.90 5.68
CA ASN A 334 -16.15 -3.12 4.94
C ASN A 334 -15.94 -2.80 3.46
N LEU A 335 -14.90 -3.40 2.89
CA LEU A 335 -14.63 -3.44 1.45
C LEU A 335 -13.95 -4.78 1.15
N PRO A 336 -14.65 -5.72 0.51
CA PRO A 336 -14.03 -6.99 0.09
C PRO A 336 -12.84 -6.72 -0.84
N GLY A 337 -11.67 -7.29 -0.51
CA GLY A 337 -10.45 -7.07 -1.28
C GLY A 337 -9.89 -5.64 -1.16
N ALA A 338 -10.03 -4.97 0.00
CA ALA A 338 -9.57 -3.60 0.22
C ALA A 338 -8.06 -3.46 0.06
N TYR A 339 -7.63 -2.45 -0.69
CA TYR A 339 -6.23 -2.06 -0.90
C TYR A 339 -6.06 -0.55 -0.89
N SER A 340 -4.84 -0.09 -0.64
CA SER A 340 -4.37 1.30 -0.81
C SER A 340 -5.35 2.35 -0.26
N PRO A 341 -5.67 2.35 1.05
CA PRO A 341 -6.53 3.37 1.62
C PRO A 341 -5.79 4.72 1.63
N ILE A 342 -6.49 5.81 1.29
CA ILE A 342 -5.97 7.18 1.38
C ILE A 342 -6.95 8.09 2.12
N GLY A 343 -6.41 9.09 2.84
CA GLY A 343 -7.16 10.21 3.37
C GLY A 343 -7.21 11.35 2.36
N VAL A 344 -8.40 11.87 2.05
CA VAL A 344 -8.59 12.97 1.09
C VAL A 344 -9.92 13.66 1.34
N ASP A 345 -9.96 14.99 1.31
CA ASP A 345 -11.22 15.76 1.31
C ASP A 345 -11.79 15.72 -0.12
N LEU A 346 -12.55 14.66 -0.42
CA LEU A 346 -12.98 14.39 -1.80
C LEU A 346 -14.11 15.30 -2.26
N ASP A 347 -15.03 15.72 -1.37
CA ASP A 347 -16.14 16.60 -1.73
C ASP A 347 -15.87 18.08 -1.47
N GLY A 348 -14.78 18.42 -0.76
CA GLY A 348 -14.37 19.78 -0.46
C GLY A 348 -15.19 20.40 0.68
N ASP A 349 -15.74 19.57 1.59
CA ASP A 349 -16.53 20.04 2.73
C ASP A 349 -15.67 20.37 3.96
N GLY A 350 -14.38 20.12 3.88
CA GLY A 350 -13.41 20.39 4.93
C GLY A 350 -13.18 19.21 5.88
N ALA A 351 -13.86 18.08 5.76
CA ALA A 351 -13.58 16.86 6.50
C ALA A 351 -12.66 15.93 5.69
N MET A 352 -11.79 15.19 6.37
CA MET A 352 -11.00 14.17 5.70
C MET A 352 -11.84 12.91 5.51
N ASP A 353 -12.07 12.56 4.26
CA ASP A 353 -12.71 11.30 3.86
C ASP A 353 -11.68 10.18 3.74
N VAL A 354 -12.15 8.96 3.56
CA VAL A 354 -11.30 7.82 3.22
C VAL A 354 -11.77 7.20 1.92
N VAL A 355 -10.82 6.99 1.00
CA VAL A 355 -11.05 6.27 -0.25
C VAL A 355 -10.15 5.05 -0.29
N ALA A 356 -10.69 3.93 -0.75
CA ALA A 356 -9.93 2.69 -0.94
C ALA A 356 -10.40 1.97 -2.21
N VAL A 357 -9.52 1.13 -2.77
CA VAL A 357 -9.80 0.31 -3.94
C VAL A 357 -10.05 -1.14 -3.57
N GLY A 358 -10.79 -1.85 -4.42
CA GLY A 358 -11.05 -3.28 -4.30
C GLY A 358 -10.28 -4.06 -5.36
N ALA A 359 -9.33 -4.89 -4.91
CA ALA A 359 -8.41 -5.63 -5.77
C ALA A 359 -8.87 -7.05 -6.10
N TYR A 360 -9.68 -7.66 -5.25
CA TYR A 360 -10.11 -9.03 -5.47
C TYR A 360 -11.60 -9.13 -5.68
N ALA A 361 -11.89 -9.59 -6.85
CA ALA A 361 -13.18 -10.11 -7.21
C ALA A 361 -13.33 -11.57 -6.76
N ASP A 362 -14.56 -12.06 -6.62
CA ASP A 362 -14.81 -13.49 -6.52
C ASP A 362 -14.48 -14.18 -7.86
N TRP A 363 -13.27 -14.70 -7.97
CA TRP A 363 -12.76 -15.31 -9.21
C TRP A 363 -13.57 -16.51 -9.68
N ASN A 364 -14.35 -17.14 -8.79
CA ASN A 364 -15.26 -18.24 -9.12
C ASN A 364 -16.58 -17.75 -9.72
N ASN A 365 -16.90 -16.45 -9.60
CA ASN A 365 -18.13 -15.87 -10.09
C ASN A 365 -17.85 -14.67 -11.01
N LYS A 366 -17.73 -14.90 -12.31
CA LYS A 366 -17.47 -13.86 -13.32
C LYS A 366 -18.52 -12.74 -13.36
N ASN A 367 -19.69 -12.95 -12.77
CA ASN A 367 -20.79 -11.99 -12.71
C ASN A 367 -20.89 -11.27 -11.36
N HIS A 368 -19.87 -11.35 -10.49
CA HIS A 368 -19.92 -10.67 -9.20
C HIS A 368 -19.92 -9.15 -9.37
N SER A 369 -20.68 -8.51 -8.52
CA SER A 369 -20.77 -7.05 -8.44
C SER A 369 -19.71 -6.49 -7.47
N SER A 370 -18.41 -6.69 -7.76
CA SER A 370 -17.34 -6.12 -6.92
C SER A 370 -17.35 -4.60 -6.95
N ILE A 371 -16.87 -4.02 -5.87
CA ILE A 371 -16.63 -2.59 -5.78
C ILE A 371 -15.19 -2.35 -6.18
N SER A 372 -14.97 -1.49 -7.15
CA SER A 372 -13.64 -1.08 -7.59
C SER A 372 -13.08 0.05 -6.75
N ILE A 373 -13.89 1.08 -6.48
CA ILE A 373 -13.52 2.22 -5.63
C ILE A 373 -14.66 2.50 -4.68
N LEU A 374 -14.34 2.55 -3.38
CA LEU A 374 -15.27 2.90 -2.32
C LEU A 374 -14.80 4.16 -1.60
N TRP A 375 -15.71 5.09 -1.43
CA TRP A 375 -15.55 6.30 -0.66
C TRP A 375 -16.31 6.17 0.65
N PHE A 376 -15.61 6.30 1.74
CA PHE A 376 -16.15 6.44 3.08
C PHE A 376 -16.21 7.93 3.40
N ARG A 377 -17.36 8.56 3.11
CA ARG A 377 -17.57 9.99 3.34
C ARG A 377 -17.65 10.26 4.83
N ASN A 378 -16.80 11.17 5.32
CA ASN A 378 -16.82 11.64 6.70
C ASN A 378 -17.84 12.78 6.85
N ASP A 379 -18.64 12.74 7.90
CA ASP A 379 -19.60 13.82 8.23
C ASP A 379 -18.96 14.95 9.07
N GLY A 380 -17.64 14.97 9.19
CA GLY A 380 -16.89 15.90 10.06
C GLY A 380 -16.92 15.53 11.54
N LYS A 381 -17.53 14.39 11.91
CA LYS A 381 -17.61 13.86 13.29
C LYS A 381 -17.08 12.44 13.40
N MET A 382 -16.29 12.02 12.41
CA MET A 382 -15.73 10.67 12.28
C MET A 382 -16.78 9.57 12.13
N ASN A 383 -17.97 9.91 11.58
CA ASN A 383 -18.93 8.93 11.11
C ASN A 383 -18.76 8.78 9.58
N PHE A 384 -18.47 7.56 9.14
CA PHE A 384 -18.15 7.26 7.75
C PHE A 384 -19.34 6.61 7.04
N GLU A 385 -19.86 7.28 5.99
CA GLU A 385 -20.90 6.75 5.13
C GLU A 385 -20.28 6.13 3.87
N PRO A 386 -20.42 4.81 3.62
CA PRO A 386 -19.85 4.20 2.42
C PRO A 386 -20.64 4.57 1.15
N ARG A 387 -19.93 5.04 0.11
CA ARG A 387 -20.46 5.41 -1.20
C ARG A 387 -19.63 4.76 -2.29
N ILE A 388 -20.27 4.05 -3.20
CA ILE A 388 -19.59 3.40 -4.32
C ILE A 388 -19.31 4.45 -5.39
N LEU A 389 -18.02 4.69 -5.68
CA LEU A 389 -17.58 5.57 -6.74
C LEU A 389 -17.46 4.84 -8.09
N ALA A 390 -17.00 3.60 -8.07
CA ALA A 390 -16.85 2.81 -9.29
C ALA A 390 -17.00 1.30 -9.02
N ARG A 391 -17.44 0.58 -10.07
CA ARG A 391 -17.41 -0.88 -10.13
C ARG A 391 -16.51 -1.41 -11.25
N GLU A 392 -16.15 -0.57 -12.18
CA GLU A 392 -15.24 -0.82 -13.30
C GLU A 392 -14.25 0.36 -13.45
N PRO A 393 -13.01 0.11 -13.88
CA PRO A 393 -12.42 -1.20 -14.08
C PRO A 393 -12.25 -1.96 -12.75
N LYS A 394 -12.32 -3.29 -12.78
CA LYS A 394 -12.15 -4.17 -11.61
C LYS A 394 -10.67 -4.27 -11.19
N ASP A 395 -10.41 -4.97 -10.09
CA ASP A 395 -9.08 -5.38 -9.64
C ASP A 395 -8.07 -4.22 -9.53
N GLN A 396 -8.53 -3.09 -8.97
CA GLN A 396 -7.67 -1.96 -8.66
C GLN A 396 -6.84 -2.27 -7.40
N ILE A 397 -5.51 -2.09 -7.46
CA ILE A 397 -4.62 -2.40 -6.34
C ILE A 397 -3.91 -1.17 -5.77
N THR A 398 -3.78 -0.12 -6.56
CA THR A 398 -3.10 1.11 -6.16
C THR A 398 -3.99 2.32 -6.38
N LEU A 399 -3.92 3.26 -5.45
CA LEU A 399 -4.71 4.48 -5.43
C LEU A 399 -3.85 5.62 -4.87
N ALA A 400 -3.91 6.76 -5.54
CA ALA A 400 -3.37 8.01 -5.04
C ALA A 400 -4.32 9.16 -5.40
N ALA A 401 -4.06 10.35 -4.87
CA ALA A 401 -4.78 11.57 -5.20
C ALA A 401 -3.82 12.73 -5.39
N GLY A 402 -4.17 13.67 -6.28
CA GLY A 402 -3.40 14.88 -6.52
C GLY A 402 -4.19 15.91 -7.32
N ASP A 403 -3.75 17.16 -7.31
CA ASP A 403 -4.36 18.22 -8.11
C ASP A 403 -3.81 18.23 -9.55
N PHE A 404 -4.23 17.24 -10.35
CA PHE A 404 -3.81 17.12 -11.75
C PHE A 404 -4.36 18.23 -12.68
N ASP A 405 -5.38 18.94 -12.22
CA ASP A 405 -6.04 19.96 -13.01
C ASP A 405 -5.60 21.39 -12.61
N GLY A 406 -4.75 21.54 -11.58
CA GLY A 406 -4.24 22.83 -11.09
C GLY A 406 -5.34 23.74 -10.52
N ASN A 407 -6.41 23.16 -9.98
CA ASN A 407 -7.58 23.89 -9.52
C ASN A 407 -7.88 23.74 -8.02
N GLY A 408 -6.95 23.14 -7.28
CA GLY A 408 -7.04 22.89 -5.84
C GLY A 408 -7.97 21.74 -5.45
N ARG A 409 -8.43 20.94 -6.40
CA ARG A 409 -9.33 19.79 -6.13
C ARG A 409 -8.62 18.47 -6.39
N PRO A 410 -8.82 17.48 -5.53
CA PRO A 410 -8.21 16.18 -5.75
C PRO A 410 -8.83 15.45 -6.95
N VAL A 411 -7.95 14.92 -7.80
CA VAL A 411 -8.25 13.91 -8.82
C VAL A 411 -7.69 12.59 -8.29
N LEU A 412 -8.51 11.53 -8.26
CA LEU A 412 -8.01 10.22 -7.89
C LEU A 412 -7.30 9.59 -9.10
N VAL A 413 -6.25 8.84 -8.83
CA VAL A 413 -5.53 8.05 -9.84
C VAL A 413 -5.44 6.61 -9.36
N THR A 414 -5.81 5.65 -10.21
CA THR A 414 -5.80 4.23 -9.90
C THR A 414 -5.07 3.42 -10.95
N GLY A 415 -4.41 2.35 -10.49
CA GLY A 415 -3.86 1.31 -11.33
C GLY A 415 -4.35 -0.07 -10.88
N GLY A 416 -4.54 -0.97 -11.85
CA GLY A 416 -5.05 -2.31 -11.59
C GLY A 416 -4.02 -3.39 -11.85
N PHE A 417 -4.21 -4.50 -11.15
CA PHE A 417 -3.42 -5.71 -11.30
C PHE A 417 -4.28 -6.78 -11.97
N TYR A 418 -4.40 -6.67 -13.30
CA TYR A 418 -5.39 -7.40 -14.08
C TYR A 418 -4.87 -8.80 -14.45
N ILE A 419 -5.02 -9.74 -13.53
CA ILE A 419 -4.64 -11.14 -13.76
C ILE A 419 -5.68 -11.84 -14.67
N TYR A 420 -6.96 -11.43 -14.58
CA TYR A 420 -8.08 -12.05 -15.30
C TYR A 420 -8.76 -11.09 -16.27
N PRO A 421 -9.25 -11.58 -17.44
CA PRO A 421 -10.00 -10.76 -18.38
C PRO A 421 -11.40 -10.34 -17.80
N PRO A 422 -12.05 -9.26 -18.34
CA PRO A 422 -11.69 -8.52 -19.54
C PRO A 422 -10.74 -7.36 -19.23
N TYR A 423 -9.71 -7.17 -20.07
CA TYR A 423 -8.76 -6.07 -19.96
C TYR A 423 -8.43 -5.43 -21.32
N ASP A 424 -9.23 -5.73 -22.36
CA ASP A 424 -9.07 -5.16 -23.68
C ASP A 424 -9.38 -3.66 -23.60
N ALA A 425 -8.54 -2.85 -24.18
CA ALA A 425 -8.69 -1.40 -24.30
C ALA A 425 -8.56 -0.57 -23.00
N MET A 426 -7.78 -1.03 -22.04
CA MET A 426 -7.43 -0.23 -20.85
C MET A 426 -6.17 0.62 -21.11
N GLY A 427 -6.18 1.86 -20.61
CA GLY A 427 -4.96 2.65 -20.46
C GLY A 427 -4.03 2.06 -19.39
N ARG A 428 -2.87 2.69 -19.18
CA ARG A 428 -1.96 2.26 -18.11
C ARG A 428 -2.60 2.46 -16.74
N ILE A 429 -3.17 3.65 -16.52
CA ILE A 429 -3.87 4.01 -15.29
C ILE A 429 -5.16 4.76 -15.62
N THR A 430 -5.99 4.99 -14.60
CA THR A 430 -7.25 5.74 -14.73
C THR A 430 -7.24 6.94 -13.80
N LEU A 431 -7.48 8.12 -14.37
CA LEU A 431 -7.80 9.33 -13.61
C LEU A 431 -9.32 9.44 -13.43
N TRP A 432 -9.72 9.84 -12.22
CA TRP A 432 -11.12 9.98 -11.83
C TRP A 432 -11.38 11.42 -11.42
N ARG A 433 -12.14 12.13 -12.25
CA ARG A 433 -12.44 13.54 -12.08
C ARG A 433 -13.91 13.77 -11.75
N LYS A 434 -14.19 14.79 -10.96
CA LYS A 434 -15.55 15.32 -10.90
C LYS A 434 -15.91 15.91 -12.26
N PRO A 435 -17.17 15.70 -12.73
CA PRO A 435 -17.65 16.40 -13.92
C PRO A 435 -17.53 17.91 -13.71
N ALA A 436 -17.18 18.64 -14.79
CA ALA A 436 -17.28 20.10 -14.77
C ALA A 436 -18.70 20.50 -14.36
N ALA A 437 -18.83 21.48 -13.49
CA ALA A 437 -20.14 22.04 -13.18
C ALA A 437 -20.78 22.55 -14.50
N PRO A 438 -22.08 22.31 -14.74
CA PRO A 438 -22.76 22.70 -15.96
C PRO A 438 -22.79 24.21 -16.14
#